data_6e8af602de7925904097df73696aba25
#
_entry.id   6e8af602de7925904097df73696aba25
#
_cell.length_a   1.000
_cell.length_b   1.000
_cell.length_c   1.000
_cell.angle_alpha   90.00
_cell.angle_beta   90.00
_cell.angle_gamma   90.00
#
_symmetry.space_group_name_H-M   'P 1'
#
loop_
_entity.id
_entity.type
_entity.pdbx_description
1 polymer ?
#
loop_
_entity_poly.entity_id
_entity_poly.type
_entity_poly.pdbx_seq_one_letter_code
_entity_poly.pdbx_strand_id
1 'polypeptide(L)'
;QTCALPIFKGWDWCSGYHYSDSIIIGFSHTHLSGTGCSDLGDILLMPYTGEVRTARGEQDNIEGAASSYYKHANEAVAPGYYSLLMDNGVKAELTATERVALHRYTYPSGSEHRLLINLKEGIGDKAYDTYLKKIDEYTIEGYRFSKGWSPRHKVFFTLKCDQPIESLAVFNDDEAAGNDELTGESVKGVITFKGDAPTALVKVAISSVSCENALANLRTELSHWDFDEVRNEAIDKWNDQLSCISIDTKDERAKKIFYTAMYHAFIAPTLYCDANGDFRGHDDKVYTNNTWKNYSTFSLWDTYRTLHPLFTIIKPQYVSDLVNSMLSIYDQQEKLPIWPLIGGETDQMPGYSAVPIIADAYLKGFTGFDADRAYRYMVASSVYEKQNG
;
A
#
# COMPACT_ATOMS: atom_id res chain seq x y z
N GLN A 1 -0.51 3.30 0.85
CA GLN A 1 -1.81 3.74 0.28
C GLN A 1 -2.92 2.85 0.81
N THR A 2 -3.98 3.43 1.34
CA THR A 2 -5.16 2.69 1.78
C THR A 2 -6.20 2.72 0.67
N CYS A 3 -6.74 1.57 0.29
CA CYS A 3 -7.69 1.43 -0.82
C CYS A 3 -8.92 0.62 -0.39
N ALA A 4 -10.11 1.07 -0.81
CA ALA A 4 -11.32 0.27 -0.72
C ALA A 4 -11.23 -0.92 -1.68
N LEU A 5 -11.44 -2.14 -1.19
CA LEU A 5 -11.45 -3.34 -2.00
C LEU A 5 -12.89 -3.81 -2.24
N PRO A 6 -13.28 -4.01 -3.53
CA PRO A 6 -14.58 -4.53 -3.89
C PRO A 6 -14.62 -6.06 -3.79
N ILE A 7 -15.82 -6.59 -3.84
CA ILE A 7 -16.06 -8.03 -3.92
C ILE A 7 -15.76 -8.59 -5.32
N PHE A 8 -15.79 -7.74 -6.35
CA PHE A 8 -15.60 -8.10 -7.75
C PHE A 8 -14.15 -8.43 -8.07
N LYS A 9 -13.94 -9.26 -9.09
CA LYS A 9 -12.63 -9.68 -9.60
C LYS A 9 -12.65 -9.64 -11.13
N GLY A 10 -11.49 -9.51 -11.72
CA GLY A 10 -11.31 -9.51 -13.18
C GLY A 10 -10.47 -8.35 -13.65
N TRP A 11 -10.36 -8.20 -14.97
CA TRP A 11 -9.51 -7.19 -15.60
C TRP A 11 -9.83 -5.76 -15.15
N ASP A 12 -11.11 -5.39 -15.07
CA ASP A 12 -11.54 -4.05 -14.69
C ASP A 12 -11.24 -3.72 -13.22
N TRP A 13 -10.98 -4.75 -12.40
CA TRP A 13 -10.67 -4.67 -10.97
C TRP A 13 -9.20 -4.97 -10.63
N CYS A 14 -8.29 -4.95 -11.60
CA CYS A 14 -6.88 -5.24 -11.35
C CYS A 14 -6.21 -4.25 -10.38
N SER A 15 -6.73 -3.02 -10.26
CA SER A 15 -6.31 -2.03 -9.26
C SER A 15 -7.16 -2.04 -7.98
N GLY A 16 -8.07 -3.00 -7.82
CA GLY A 16 -8.98 -3.13 -6.69
C GLY A 16 -10.29 -2.37 -6.88
N TYR A 17 -10.31 -1.06 -6.73
CA TYR A 17 -11.50 -0.23 -6.87
C TYR A 17 -11.93 -0.03 -8.33
N HIS A 18 -13.24 -0.13 -8.58
CA HIS A 18 -13.86 0.28 -9.84
C HIS A 18 -15.16 1.04 -9.57
N TYR A 19 -15.46 2.07 -10.36
CA TYR A 19 -16.62 2.95 -10.12
C TYR A 19 -17.99 2.25 -10.23
N SER A 20 -18.08 1.07 -10.84
CA SER A 20 -19.32 0.28 -10.84
C SER A 20 -19.55 -0.54 -9.58
N ASP A 21 -18.62 -0.50 -8.61
CA ASP A 21 -18.71 -1.28 -7.39
C ASP A 21 -19.88 -0.83 -6.51
N SER A 22 -20.52 -1.78 -5.89
CA SER A 22 -21.62 -1.55 -4.94
C SER A 22 -21.46 -2.35 -3.64
N ILE A 23 -20.41 -3.19 -3.56
CA ILE A 23 -20.09 -4.02 -2.41
C ILE A 23 -18.62 -3.84 -2.06
N ILE A 24 -18.35 -3.52 -0.80
CA ILE A 24 -17.01 -3.41 -0.24
C ILE A 24 -16.73 -4.59 0.69
N ILE A 25 -15.52 -5.15 0.60
CA ILE A 25 -15.04 -6.21 1.49
C ILE A 25 -14.06 -5.70 2.54
N GLY A 26 -13.59 -4.46 2.41
CA GLY A 26 -12.71 -3.80 3.37
C GLY A 26 -11.76 -2.77 2.76
N PHE A 27 -10.81 -2.32 3.59
CA PHE A 27 -9.81 -1.31 3.26
C PHE A 27 -8.41 -1.92 3.42
N SER A 28 -7.63 -1.94 2.33
CA SER A 28 -6.27 -2.50 2.29
C SER A 28 -5.19 -1.46 2.52
N HIS A 29 -3.96 -1.90 2.82
CA HIS A 29 -2.83 -1.04 3.16
C HIS A 29 -1.70 -1.04 2.13
N THR A 30 -1.79 -1.88 1.11
CA THR A 30 -0.93 -1.84 -0.08
C THR A 30 -1.80 -1.73 -1.32
N HIS A 31 -1.26 -1.11 -2.38
CA HIS A 31 -2.05 -0.86 -3.58
C HIS A 31 -1.16 -0.78 -4.81
N LEU A 32 -1.59 -1.41 -5.89
CA LEU A 32 -1.00 -1.31 -7.21
C LEU A 32 -1.98 -0.58 -8.13
N SER A 33 -1.51 0.46 -8.82
CA SER A 33 -2.37 1.31 -9.67
C SER A 33 -1.78 1.47 -11.06
N GLY A 34 -2.65 1.55 -12.07
CA GLY A 34 -2.28 1.85 -13.45
C GLY A 34 -1.76 0.65 -14.25
N THR A 35 -1.78 -0.56 -13.70
CA THR A 35 -1.35 -1.78 -14.39
C THR A 35 -2.55 -2.61 -14.85
N GLY A 36 -2.37 -3.42 -15.90
CA GLY A 36 -3.32 -4.44 -16.30
C GLY A 36 -3.15 -5.78 -15.56
N CYS A 37 -2.31 -5.82 -14.53
CA CYS A 37 -2.06 -6.98 -13.67
C CYS A 37 -2.50 -6.68 -12.24
N SER A 38 -3.16 -7.66 -11.62
CA SER A 38 -3.59 -7.56 -10.23
C SER A 38 -2.49 -8.03 -9.29
N ASP A 39 -2.22 -7.28 -8.24
CA ASP A 39 -1.37 -7.69 -7.11
C ASP A 39 -1.62 -6.78 -5.90
N LEU A 40 -1.03 -7.12 -4.75
CA LEU A 40 -1.14 -6.38 -3.50
C LEU A 40 -2.56 -6.40 -2.91
N GLY A 41 -2.93 -5.35 -2.17
CA GLY A 41 -4.21 -5.30 -1.44
C GLY A 41 -4.12 -5.95 -0.07
N ASP A 42 -2.94 -5.91 0.56
CA ASP A 42 -2.62 -6.58 1.81
C ASP A 42 -3.29 -5.93 3.02
N ILE A 43 -3.40 -6.73 4.09
CA ILE A 43 -3.88 -6.30 5.42
C ILE A 43 -5.24 -5.61 5.30
N LEU A 44 -6.23 -6.40 4.92
CA LEU A 44 -7.58 -5.91 4.72
C LEU A 44 -8.31 -5.74 6.04
N LEU A 45 -8.82 -4.55 6.31
CA LEU A 45 -9.64 -4.23 7.48
C LEU A 45 -11.09 -3.95 7.07
N MET A 46 -12.05 -4.61 7.72
CA MET A 46 -13.47 -4.37 7.49
C MET A 46 -14.20 -4.11 8.80
N PRO A 47 -14.65 -2.86 9.05
CA PRO A 47 -15.48 -2.55 10.21
C PRO A 47 -16.94 -2.95 9.95
N TYR A 48 -17.56 -3.57 10.94
CA TYR A 48 -18.97 -3.99 10.87
C TYR A 48 -19.58 -4.12 12.27
N THR A 49 -20.86 -4.48 12.37
CA THR A 49 -21.61 -4.58 13.63
C THR A 49 -22.24 -5.94 13.80
N GLY A 50 -22.54 -6.31 15.05
CA GLY A 50 -23.27 -7.52 15.38
C GLY A 50 -22.41 -8.76 15.57
N GLU A 51 -22.90 -9.93 15.19
CA GLU A 51 -22.23 -11.20 15.41
C GLU A 51 -20.87 -11.31 14.71
N VAL A 52 -19.99 -12.18 15.23
CA VAL A 52 -18.69 -12.47 14.61
C VAL A 52 -18.86 -13.10 13.24
N ARG A 53 -18.28 -12.48 12.22
CA ARG A 53 -18.33 -12.90 10.82
C ARG A 53 -16.95 -12.77 10.18
N THR A 54 -16.58 -13.76 9.36
CA THR A 54 -15.31 -13.79 8.64
C THR A 54 -15.48 -14.01 7.13
N ALA A 55 -16.68 -14.48 6.74
CA ALA A 55 -16.99 -14.73 5.33
C ALA A 55 -16.97 -13.42 4.52
N ARG A 56 -16.45 -13.53 3.30
CA ARG A 56 -16.44 -12.44 2.32
C ARG A 56 -17.81 -12.22 1.67
N GLY A 57 -18.61 -13.28 1.52
CA GLY A 57 -19.80 -13.29 0.69
C GLY A 57 -19.50 -13.45 -0.80
N GLU A 58 -20.57 -13.46 -1.60
CA GLU A 58 -20.55 -13.58 -3.05
C GLU A 58 -21.06 -12.29 -3.70
N GLN A 59 -20.80 -12.10 -5.00
CA GLN A 59 -21.17 -10.88 -5.74
C GLN A 59 -22.66 -10.53 -5.67
N ASP A 60 -23.52 -11.51 -5.55
CA ASP A 60 -24.98 -11.39 -5.52
C ASP A 60 -25.57 -11.64 -4.14
N ASN A 61 -24.78 -12.12 -3.19
CA ASN A 61 -25.23 -12.41 -1.83
C ASN A 61 -24.14 -12.21 -0.77
N ILE A 62 -24.31 -11.21 0.08
CA ILE A 62 -23.45 -10.95 1.24
C ILE A 62 -24.14 -11.22 2.58
N GLU A 63 -25.25 -11.98 2.58
CA GLU A 63 -25.92 -12.35 3.82
C GLU A 63 -24.97 -13.18 4.71
N GLY A 64 -24.86 -12.81 5.98
CA GLY A 64 -23.93 -13.45 6.92
C GLY A 64 -22.44 -13.10 6.71
N ALA A 65 -22.10 -12.27 5.71
CA ALA A 65 -20.73 -11.82 5.48
C ALA A 65 -20.36 -10.59 6.33
N ALA A 66 -19.07 -10.34 6.44
CA ALA A 66 -18.54 -9.09 7.01
C ALA A 66 -18.64 -7.92 6.02
N SER A 67 -18.80 -8.18 4.72
CA SER A 67 -18.92 -7.18 3.65
C SER A 67 -20.15 -6.30 3.77
N SER A 68 -20.18 -5.19 3.05
CA SER A 68 -21.32 -4.26 3.05
C SER A 68 -21.63 -3.73 1.66
N TYR A 69 -22.90 -3.51 1.39
CA TYR A 69 -23.31 -2.66 0.27
C TYR A 69 -22.97 -1.21 0.56
N TYR A 70 -22.80 -0.43 -0.50
CA TYR A 70 -22.60 1.02 -0.41
C TYR A 70 -23.07 1.73 -1.69
N LYS A 71 -23.14 3.07 -1.60
CA LYS A 71 -23.50 3.95 -2.70
C LYS A 71 -22.45 5.03 -2.87
N HIS A 72 -22.05 5.34 -4.10
CA HIS A 72 -21.11 6.42 -4.40
C HIS A 72 -21.56 7.80 -3.91
N ALA A 73 -22.87 8.03 -3.74
CA ALA A 73 -23.39 9.24 -3.12
C ALA A 73 -22.97 9.43 -1.65
N ASN A 74 -22.55 8.33 -1.00
CA ASN A 74 -22.08 8.29 0.39
C ASN A 74 -20.54 8.26 0.50
N GLU A 75 -19.86 8.45 -0.63
CA GLU A 75 -18.40 8.40 -0.76
C GLU A 75 -17.82 9.80 -0.95
N ALA A 76 -16.71 10.10 -0.30
CA ALA A 76 -15.95 11.31 -0.55
C ALA A 76 -14.47 10.95 -0.71
N VAL A 77 -13.85 11.49 -1.77
CA VAL A 77 -12.48 11.17 -2.17
C VAL A 77 -11.70 12.45 -2.44
N ALA A 78 -10.54 12.57 -1.85
CA ALA A 78 -9.55 13.60 -2.15
C ALA A 78 -8.13 13.04 -1.97
N PRO A 79 -7.10 13.61 -2.61
CA PRO A 79 -5.73 13.25 -2.27
C PRO A 79 -5.49 13.39 -0.76
N GLY A 80 -5.05 12.31 -0.10
CA GLY A 80 -4.83 12.27 1.35
C GLY A 80 -6.06 11.95 2.22
N TYR A 81 -7.25 11.80 1.63
CA TYR A 81 -8.46 11.49 2.38
C TYR A 81 -9.47 10.65 1.59
N TYR A 82 -10.06 9.67 2.27
CA TYR A 82 -11.19 8.89 1.77
C TYR A 82 -12.24 8.74 2.87
N SER A 83 -13.53 8.79 2.53
CA SER A 83 -14.59 8.41 3.44
C SER A 83 -15.73 7.69 2.74
N LEU A 84 -16.39 6.79 3.48
CA LEU A 84 -17.52 6.01 3.02
C LEU A 84 -18.49 5.74 4.17
N LEU A 85 -19.78 6.06 3.98
CA LEU A 85 -20.86 5.54 4.81
C LEU A 85 -21.43 4.29 4.14
N MET A 86 -21.23 3.14 4.79
CA MET A 86 -21.69 1.83 4.33
C MET A 86 -23.14 1.55 4.75
N ASP A 87 -23.81 0.66 4.04
CA ASP A 87 -25.21 0.29 4.33
C ASP A 87 -25.37 -0.48 5.65
N ASN A 88 -24.27 -1.07 6.18
CA ASN A 88 -24.25 -1.63 7.55
C ASN A 88 -24.27 -0.54 8.65
N GLY A 89 -24.31 0.74 8.27
CA GLY A 89 -24.38 1.90 9.15
C GLY A 89 -23.04 2.40 9.67
N VAL A 90 -21.93 1.71 9.39
CA VAL A 90 -20.59 2.18 9.80
C VAL A 90 -20.08 3.22 8.80
N LYS A 91 -19.60 4.35 9.32
CA LYS A 91 -18.83 5.32 8.53
C LYS A 91 -17.35 5.04 8.71
N ALA A 92 -16.62 4.83 7.63
CA ALA A 92 -15.18 4.74 7.60
C ALA A 92 -14.59 6.04 7.04
N GLU A 93 -13.54 6.56 7.69
CA GLU A 93 -12.75 7.69 7.24
C GLU A 93 -11.27 7.30 7.30
N LEU A 94 -10.52 7.57 6.25
CA LEU A 94 -9.15 7.09 6.07
C LEU A 94 -8.23 8.24 5.69
N THR A 95 -7.07 8.29 6.34
CA THR A 95 -5.94 9.13 5.95
C THR A 95 -4.63 8.38 6.23
N ALA A 96 -3.49 8.92 5.83
CA ALA A 96 -2.22 8.23 6.04
C ALA A 96 -1.04 9.20 6.06
N THR A 97 0.01 8.81 6.75
CA THR A 97 1.38 9.28 6.57
C THR A 97 2.07 8.45 5.46
N GLU A 98 3.40 8.43 5.41
CA GLU A 98 4.15 7.66 4.41
C GLU A 98 4.02 6.14 4.59
N ARG A 99 4.00 5.65 5.86
CA ARG A 99 3.99 4.23 6.23
C ARG A 99 2.88 3.84 7.20
N VAL A 100 2.11 4.79 7.70
CA VAL A 100 1.07 4.55 8.71
C VAL A 100 -0.27 5.05 8.20
N ALA A 101 -1.24 4.16 8.09
CA ALA A 101 -2.63 4.54 7.89
C ALA A 101 -3.30 4.89 9.22
N LEU A 102 -4.18 5.87 9.21
CA LEU A 102 -5.06 6.21 10.32
C LEU A 102 -6.51 6.11 9.86
N HIS A 103 -7.25 5.22 10.49
CA HIS A 103 -8.66 4.99 10.22
C HIS A 103 -9.49 5.54 11.37
N ARG A 104 -10.63 6.15 11.04
CA ARG A 104 -11.68 6.53 11.96
C ARG A 104 -12.96 5.81 11.59
N TYR A 105 -13.42 4.91 12.44
CA TYR A 105 -14.66 4.17 12.25
C TYR A 105 -15.72 4.72 13.22
N THR A 106 -16.84 5.18 12.67
CA THR A 106 -18.00 5.61 13.46
C THR A 106 -19.09 4.55 13.33
N TYR A 107 -19.46 3.96 14.44
CA TYR A 107 -20.44 2.88 14.52
C TYR A 107 -21.83 3.40 14.90
N PRO A 108 -22.91 2.73 14.46
CA PRO A 108 -24.26 3.02 14.93
C PRO A 108 -24.39 2.82 16.44
N SER A 109 -25.16 3.71 17.08
CA SER A 109 -25.39 3.64 18.52
C SER A 109 -26.06 2.32 18.93
N GLY A 110 -25.59 1.71 20.03
CA GLY A 110 -26.14 0.48 20.60
C GLY A 110 -25.81 -0.79 19.81
N SER A 111 -24.85 -0.73 18.88
CA SER A 111 -24.36 -1.90 18.16
C SER A 111 -23.09 -2.45 18.79
N GLU A 112 -22.83 -3.75 18.61
CA GLU A 112 -21.52 -4.32 18.91
C GLU A 112 -20.51 -3.92 17.82
N HIS A 113 -19.36 -3.38 18.21
CA HIS A 113 -18.34 -2.87 17.32
C HIS A 113 -17.35 -3.97 16.98
N ARG A 114 -17.23 -4.28 15.70
CA ARG A 114 -16.34 -5.31 15.18
C ARG A 114 -15.39 -4.74 14.14
N LEU A 115 -14.18 -5.29 14.11
CA LEU A 115 -13.22 -5.04 13.04
C LEU A 115 -12.59 -6.36 12.60
N LEU A 116 -12.88 -6.78 11.36
CA LEU A 116 -12.22 -7.92 10.74
C LEU A 116 -10.85 -7.50 10.23
N ILE A 117 -9.82 -8.26 10.59
CA ILE A 117 -8.49 -8.27 9.96
C ILE A 117 -8.44 -9.50 9.06
N ASN A 118 -8.30 -9.31 7.75
CA ASN A 118 -8.29 -10.42 6.80
C ASN A 118 -6.93 -10.45 6.08
N LEU A 119 -6.12 -11.47 6.39
CA LEU A 119 -4.81 -11.68 5.78
C LEU A 119 -4.85 -12.68 4.61
N LYS A 120 -6.02 -13.29 4.36
CA LYS A 120 -6.22 -14.16 3.19
C LYS A 120 -6.35 -13.36 1.91
N GLU A 121 -7.17 -12.31 1.93
CA GLU A 121 -7.51 -11.56 0.72
C GLU A 121 -6.37 -10.67 0.24
N GLY A 122 -6.28 -10.57 -1.07
CA GLY A 122 -5.44 -9.67 -1.86
C GLY A 122 -6.06 -9.49 -3.23
N ILE A 123 -5.41 -8.74 -4.12
CA ILE A 123 -5.91 -8.49 -5.48
C ILE A 123 -5.12 -9.36 -6.45
N GLY A 124 -5.56 -10.63 -6.65
CA GLY A 124 -4.97 -11.53 -7.64
C GLY A 124 -3.73 -12.31 -7.20
N ASP A 125 -3.17 -12.00 -6.06
CA ASP A 125 -2.12 -12.77 -5.40
C ASP A 125 -2.70 -13.83 -4.45
N LYS A 126 -1.87 -14.74 -3.97
CA LYS A 126 -2.23 -15.76 -3.00
C LYS A 126 -1.32 -15.67 -1.77
N ALA A 127 -1.92 -15.48 -0.60
CA ALA A 127 -1.22 -15.65 0.66
C ALA A 127 -0.77 -17.11 0.83
N TYR A 128 0.42 -17.32 1.38
CA TYR A 128 0.97 -18.66 1.65
C TYR A 128 1.47 -18.81 3.09
N ASP A 129 1.69 -17.71 3.79
CA ASP A 129 2.07 -17.67 5.20
C ASP A 129 1.57 -16.37 5.82
N THR A 130 0.73 -16.48 6.84
CA THR A 130 0.11 -15.36 7.52
C THR A 130 0.15 -15.56 9.03
N TYR A 131 0.28 -14.48 9.76
CA TYR A 131 0.38 -14.49 11.21
C TYR A 131 -0.36 -13.32 11.82
N LEU A 132 -1.00 -13.55 12.93
CA LEU A 132 -1.72 -12.55 13.72
C LEU A 132 -1.54 -12.84 15.20
N LYS A 133 -1.25 -11.77 15.98
CA LYS A 133 -1.10 -11.87 17.45
C LYS A 133 -1.56 -10.60 18.15
N LYS A 134 -2.35 -10.76 19.20
CA LYS A 134 -2.65 -9.71 20.17
C LYS A 134 -1.50 -9.60 21.16
N ILE A 135 -0.83 -8.47 21.19
CA ILE A 135 0.33 -8.19 22.06
C ILE A 135 -0.13 -7.66 23.41
N ASP A 136 -1.09 -6.74 23.40
CA ASP A 136 -1.70 -6.15 24.58
C ASP A 136 -3.16 -5.74 24.28
N GLU A 137 -3.81 -5.06 25.20
CA GLU A 137 -5.21 -4.63 25.04
C GLU A 137 -5.43 -3.53 23.97
N TYR A 138 -4.37 -2.99 23.36
CA TYR A 138 -4.44 -1.96 22.32
C TYR A 138 -3.68 -2.33 21.05
N THR A 139 -2.89 -3.41 21.07
CA THR A 139 -1.88 -3.68 20.03
C THR A 139 -2.02 -5.08 19.46
N ILE A 140 -2.06 -5.16 18.14
CA ILE A 140 -1.98 -6.40 17.36
C ILE A 140 -0.80 -6.26 16.40
N GLU A 141 -0.06 -7.34 16.19
CA GLU A 141 0.95 -7.45 15.15
C GLU A 141 0.70 -8.65 14.26
N GLY A 142 1.30 -8.65 13.10
CA GLY A 142 1.22 -9.78 12.18
C GLY A 142 1.96 -9.55 10.89
N TYR A 143 1.84 -10.54 10.01
CA TYR A 143 2.38 -10.46 8.66
C TYR A 143 1.50 -11.19 7.65
N ARG A 144 1.66 -10.79 6.40
CA ARG A 144 1.12 -11.47 5.22
C ARG A 144 2.23 -11.67 4.21
N PHE A 145 2.53 -12.92 3.88
CA PHE A 145 3.44 -13.30 2.82
C PHE A 145 2.63 -13.88 1.68
N SER A 146 2.83 -13.35 0.48
CA SER A 146 2.05 -13.72 -0.68
C SER A 146 2.91 -13.89 -1.92
N LYS A 147 2.32 -14.50 -2.93
CA LYS A 147 2.88 -14.71 -4.24
C LYS A 147 1.81 -14.44 -5.29
N GLY A 148 2.13 -13.57 -6.19
CA GLY A 148 1.30 -13.19 -7.32
C GLY A 148 2.18 -12.81 -8.50
N TRP A 149 1.94 -11.64 -9.07
CA TRP A 149 2.83 -11.03 -10.05
C TRP A 149 4.17 -10.66 -9.39
N SER A 150 4.15 -10.09 -8.18
CA SER A 150 5.35 -10.08 -7.33
C SER A 150 5.67 -11.51 -6.89
N PRO A 151 6.87 -12.05 -7.24
CA PRO A 151 7.20 -13.45 -6.95
C PRO A 151 7.41 -13.72 -5.45
N ARG A 152 7.69 -12.68 -4.68
CA ARG A 152 7.99 -12.73 -3.24
C ARG A 152 7.57 -11.43 -2.59
N HIS A 153 6.36 -11.40 -2.06
CA HIS A 153 5.85 -10.25 -1.34
C HIS A 153 5.74 -10.56 0.16
N LYS A 154 6.39 -9.75 0.97
CA LYS A 154 6.36 -9.86 2.43
C LYS A 154 5.99 -8.51 3.03
N VAL A 155 4.89 -8.47 3.75
CA VAL A 155 4.48 -7.30 4.50
C VAL A 155 4.20 -7.68 5.96
N PHE A 156 4.85 -6.96 6.86
CA PHE A 156 4.64 -7.01 8.30
C PHE A 156 3.83 -5.78 8.71
N PHE A 157 3.09 -5.89 9.79
CA PHE A 157 2.33 -4.76 10.30
C PHE A 157 2.24 -4.75 11.82
N THR A 158 2.01 -3.56 12.35
CA THR A 158 1.54 -3.32 13.71
C THR A 158 0.28 -2.47 13.63
N LEU A 159 -0.79 -2.96 14.27
CA LEU A 159 -2.06 -2.28 14.39
C LEU A 159 -2.23 -1.81 15.84
N LYS A 160 -2.60 -0.54 16.03
CA LYS A 160 -2.97 0.02 17.34
C LYS A 160 -4.35 0.63 17.30
N CYS A 161 -5.11 0.38 18.37
CA CYS A 161 -6.42 0.99 18.61
C CYS A 161 -6.33 2.05 19.71
N ASP A 162 -7.17 3.09 19.62
CA ASP A 162 -7.33 4.07 20.72
C ASP A 162 -8.24 3.56 21.85
N GLN A 163 -9.03 2.51 21.54
CA GLN A 163 -9.90 1.83 22.49
C GLN A 163 -9.39 0.43 22.84
N PRO A 164 -9.66 -0.06 24.06
CA PRO A 164 -9.26 -1.40 24.44
C PRO A 164 -9.93 -2.48 23.58
N ILE A 165 -9.15 -3.48 23.20
CA ILE A 165 -9.60 -4.70 22.55
C ILE A 165 -10.08 -5.66 23.62
N GLU A 166 -11.39 -5.93 23.67
CA GLU A 166 -11.98 -6.89 24.59
C GLU A 166 -11.52 -8.31 24.24
N SER A 167 -11.61 -8.69 22.95
CA SER A 167 -11.17 -10.00 22.45
C SER A 167 -10.68 -9.91 21.02
N LEU A 168 -9.79 -10.84 20.66
CA LEU A 168 -9.38 -11.15 19.30
C LEU A 168 -9.69 -12.63 19.03
N ALA A 169 -10.79 -12.93 18.34
CA ALA A 169 -11.07 -14.25 17.84
C ALA A 169 -10.28 -14.49 16.54
N VAL A 170 -9.57 -15.63 16.43
CA VAL A 170 -8.75 -15.96 15.27
C VAL A 170 -9.29 -17.18 14.53
N PHE A 171 -9.17 -17.15 13.20
CA PHE A 171 -9.73 -18.12 12.29
C PHE A 171 -8.68 -18.51 11.24
N ASN A 172 -8.67 -19.79 10.85
CA ASN A 172 -8.01 -20.23 9.64
C ASN A 172 -9.05 -20.32 8.53
N ASP A 173 -8.99 -19.37 7.59
CA ASP A 173 -10.11 -19.05 6.69
C ASP A 173 -11.39 -18.66 7.50
N ASP A 174 -12.43 -19.46 7.45
CA ASP A 174 -13.69 -19.24 8.18
C ASP A 174 -13.88 -20.23 9.35
N GLU A 175 -12.89 -21.10 9.62
CA GLU A 175 -12.89 -22.03 10.72
C GLU A 175 -12.27 -21.44 11.98
N ALA A 176 -13.01 -21.42 13.08
CA ALA A 176 -12.51 -20.92 14.36
C ALA A 176 -11.31 -21.72 14.85
N ALA A 177 -10.21 -21.04 15.14
CA ALA A 177 -8.93 -21.65 15.53
C ALA A 177 -8.47 -21.27 16.95
N GLY A 178 -9.17 -20.36 17.62
CA GLY A 178 -8.82 -19.93 18.98
C GLY A 178 -8.91 -18.42 19.18
N ASN A 179 -8.10 -17.91 20.09
CA ASN A 179 -8.02 -16.49 20.41
C ASN A 179 -6.56 -16.04 20.50
N ASP A 180 -6.36 -14.74 20.23
CA ASP A 180 -5.16 -13.95 20.46
C ASP A 180 -3.95 -14.26 19.57
N GLU A 181 -3.76 -15.46 19.05
CA GLU A 181 -2.59 -15.80 18.18
C GLU A 181 -2.90 -16.94 17.21
N LEU A 182 -2.50 -16.78 15.96
CA LEU A 182 -2.57 -17.86 14.96
C LEU A 182 -1.54 -17.63 13.84
N THR A 183 -0.93 -18.72 13.37
CA THR A 183 -0.15 -18.80 12.12
C THR A 183 -0.83 -19.78 11.16
N GLY A 184 -0.91 -19.46 9.89
CA GLY A 184 -1.55 -20.28 8.86
C GLY A 184 -1.48 -19.65 7.48
N GLU A 185 -2.08 -20.29 6.47
CA GLU A 185 -2.11 -19.76 5.10
C GLU A 185 -3.17 -18.65 4.90
N SER A 186 -4.22 -18.66 5.73
CA SER A 186 -5.42 -17.83 5.52
C SER A 186 -5.96 -17.27 6.84
N VAL A 187 -5.07 -16.70 7.65
CA VAL A 187 -5.45 -16.19 8.98
C VAL A 187 -6.37 -14.98 8.85
N LYS A 188 -7.44 -15.02 9.62
CA LYS A 188 -8.34 -13.88 9.87
C LYS A 188 -8.48 -13.65 11.36
N GLY A 189 -8.67 -12.40 11.76
CA GLY A 189 -8.93 -12.03 13.14
C GLY A 189 -10.13 -11.10 13.25
N VAL A 190 -10.97 -11.30 14.25
CA VAL A 190 -12.07 -10.38 14.55
C VAL A 190 -11.83 -9.73 15.91
N ILE A 191 -11.57 -8.43 15.87
CA ILE A 191 -11.53 -7.58 17.06
C ILE A 191 -12.94 -7.30 17.52
N THR A 192 -13.18 -7.49 18.82
CA THR A 192 -14.30 -6.90 19.54
C THR A 192 -13.76 -5.75 20.37
N PHE A 193 -14.30 -4.55 20.20
CA PHE A 193 -13.93 -3.41 21.03
C PHE A 193 -14.66 -3.44 22.35
N LYS A 194 -13.97 -3.01 23.42
CA LYS A 194 -14.56 -2.91 24.76
C LYS A 194 -15.34 -1.60 24.90
N GLY A 195 -16.60 -1.74 25.30
CA GLY A 195 -17.45 -0.56 25.54
C GLY A 195 -18.29 -0.17 24.32
N ASP A 196 -18.90 1.02 24.40
CA ASP A 196 -19.88 1.55 23.46
C ASP A 196 -19.51 2.92 22.90
N ALA A 197 -18.23 3.29 22.97
CA ALA A 197 -17.77 4.55 22.40
C ALA A 197 -18.06 4.56 20.88
N PRO A 198 -18.77 5.57 20.36
CA PRO A 198 -19.32 5.53 19.01
C PRO A 198 -18.24 5.55 17.92
N THR A 199 -17.00 5.86 18.28
CA THR A 199 -15.88 6.01 17.32
C THR A 199 -14.67 5.23 17.81
N ALA A 200 -14.05 4.48 16.93
CA ALA A 200 -12.75 3.84 17.13
C ALA A 200 -11.72 4.38 16.14
N LEU A 201 -10.56 4.78 16.64
CA LEU A 201 -9.38 5.12 15.82
C LEU A 201 -8.44 3.92 15.76
N VAL A 202 -7.98 3.62 14.56
CA VAL A 202 -7.08 2.50 14.31
C VAL A 202 -5.91 2.97 13.46
N LYS A 203 -4.69 2.76 13.97
CA LYS A 203 -3.44 2.97 13.23
C LYS A 203 -2.95 1.64 12.69
N VAL A 204 -2.51 1.62 11.44
CA VAL A 204 -1.84 0.46 10.85
C VAL A 204 -0.55 0.90 10.20
N ALA A 205 0.56 0.51 10.79
CA ALA A 205 1.89 0.71 10.22
C ALA A 205 2.35 -0.55 9.52
N ILE A 206 3.04 -0.37 8.39
CA ILE A 206 3.58 -1.48 7.60
C ILE A 206 5.09 -1.40 7.47
N SER A 207 5.74 -2.55 7.27
CA SER A 207 7.16 -2.71 6.98
C SER A 207 7.38 -3.93 6.08
N SER A 208 8.42 -3.89 5.25
CA SER A 208 8.89 -5.07 4.49
C SER A 208 9.86 -5.93 5.31
N VAL A 209 10.22 -5.52 6.51
CA VAL A 209 11.32 -6.09 7.32
C VAL A 209 10.81 -6.89 8.50
N SER A 210 10.07 -6.26 9.42
CA SER A 210 9.56 -6.92 10.64
C SER A 210 8.40 -6.14 11.30
N CYS A 211 7.70 -6.77 12.26
CA CYS A 211 6.69 -6.10 13.08
C CYS A 211 7.31 -5.01 13.96
N GLU A 212 8.54 -5.21 14.46
CA GLU A 212 9.28 -4.20 15.23
C GLU A 212 9.56 -2.95 14.39
N ASN A 213 9.94 -3.14 13.11
CA ASN A 213 10.14 -2.01 12.18
C ASN A 213 8.81 -1.31 11.89
N ALA A 214 7.71 -2.04 11.71
CA ALA A 214 6.37 -1.45 11.56
C ALA A 214 5.98 -0.62 12.79
N LEU A 215 6.24 -1.12 14.01
CA LEU A 215 6.02 -0.38 15.24
C LEU A 215 6.93 0.86 15.34
N ALA A 216 8.18 0.77 14.89
CA ALA A 216 9.10 1.90 14.83
C ALA A 216 8.62 2.99 13.85
N ASN A 217 8.12 2.59 12.67
CA ASN A 217 7.48 3.49 11.71
C ASN A 217 6.29 4.23 12.35
N LEU A 218 5.42 3.51 13.06
CA LEU A 218 4.27 4.08 13.75
C LEU A 218 4.69 5.13 14.79
N ARG A 219 5.70 4.84 15.60
CA ARG A 219 6.20 5.76 16.64
C ARG A 219 6.84 7.00 16.05
N THR A 220 7.52 6.85 14.91
CA THR A 220 8.23 7.94 14.25
C THR A 220 7.28 8.89 13.53
N GLU A 221 6.26 8.34 12.85
CA GLU A 221 5.41 9.14 11.95
C GLU A 221 4.10 9.60 12.60
N LEU A 222 3.57 8.84 13.57
CA LEU A 222 2.24 9.09 14.11
C LEU A 222 2.13 8.76 15.60
N SER A 223 2.65 9.66 16.45
CA SER A 223 2.63 9.50 17.91
C SER A 223 1.27 9.84 18.54
N HIS A 224 0.46 10.73 17.93
CA HIS A 224 -0.82 11.23 18.44
C HIS A 224 -2.03 10.59 17.73
N TRP A 225 -3.24 10.85 18.24
CA TRP A 225 -4.50 10.31 17.72
C TRP A 225 -5.40 11.36 17.05
N ASP A 226 -4.87 12.55 16.73
CA ASP A 226 -5.65 13.59 16.04
C ASP A 226 -5.79 13.25 14.55
N PHE A 227 -6.96 12.71 14.19
CA PHE A 227 -7.28 12.31 12.81
C PHE A 227 -7.32 13.52 11.87
N ASP A 228 -7.87 14.63 12.32
CA ASP A 228 -8.07 15.79 11.46
C ASP A 228 -6.74 16.51 11.19
N GLU A 229 -5.81 16.51 12.14
CA GLU A 229 -4.44 16.98 11.96
C GLU A 229 -3.73 16.14 10.88
N VAL A 230 -3.71 14.80 11.01
CA VAL A 230 -3.07 13.90 10.03
C VAL A 230 -3.68 14.06 8.62
N ARG A 231 -5.02 14.17 8.55
CA ARG A 231 -5.71 14.41 7.28
C ARG A 231 -5.26 15.72 6.63
N ASN A 232 -5.18 16.80 7.40
CA ASN A 232 -4.78 18.11 6.89
C ASN A 232 -3.32 18.08 6.42
N GLU A 233 -2.41 17.47 7.18
CA GLU A 233 -1.02 17.27 6.78
C GLU A 233 -0.89 16.45 5.48
N ALA A 234 -1.68 15.39 5.32
CA ALA A 234 -1.70 14.59 4.09
C ALA A 234 -2.19 15.42 2.89
N ILE A 235 -3.24 16.22 3.07
CA ILE A 235 -3.76 17.13 2.04
C ILE A 235 -2.71 18.19 1.67
N ASP A 236 -2.04 18.78 2.65
CA ASP A 236 -1.01 19.80 2.43
C ASP A 236 0.20 19.20 1.69
N LYS A 237 0.66 18.00 2.07
CA LYS A 237 1.71 17.28 1.33
C LYS A 237 1.34 17.05 -0.14
N TRP A 238 0.10 16.65 -0.42
CA TRP A 238 -0.36 16.48 -1.79
C TRP A 238 -0.45 17.82 -2.55
N ASN A 239 -0.92 18.88 -1.91
CA ASN A 239 -0.95 20.21 -2.49
C ASN A 239 0.46 20.69 -2.85
N ASP A 240 1.44 20.49 -1.96
CA ASP A 240 2.85 20.83 -2.22
C ASP A 240 3.41 20.01 -3.40
N GLN A 241 3.07 18.73 -3.49
CA GLN A 241 3.50 17.92 -4.62
C GLN A 241 2.89 18.39 -5.95
N LEU A 242 1.60 18.68 -5.96
CA LEU A 242 0.86 19.06 -7.16
C LEU A 242 1.11 20.51 -7.58
N SER A 243 1.50 21.40 -6.67
CA SER A 243 1.77 22.80 -6.96
C SER A 243 3.09 23.06 -7.71
N CYS A 244 3.92 22.02 -7.94
CA CYS A 244 5.17 22.17 -8.70
C CYS A 244 4.96 22.66 -10.15
N ILE A 245 3.76 22.50 -10.70
CA ILE A 245 3.34 23.10 -11.96
C ILE A 245 1.99 23.81 -11.72
N SER A 246 1.95 25.11 -12.03
CA SER A 246 0.73 25.91 -12.00
C SER A 246 0.27 26.19 -13.43
N ILE A 247 -1.00 25.91 -13.73
CA ILE A 247 -1.61 26.24 -15.01
C ILE A 247 -2.62 27.38 -14.85
N ASP A 248 -2.58 28.36 -15.75
CA ASP A 248 -3.58 29.42 -15.87
C ASP A 248 -4.56 29.08 -16.99
N THR A 249 -5.78 28.75 -16.63
CA THR A 249 -6.85 28.43 -17.57
C THR A 249 -8.21 28.74 -16.97
N LYS A 250 -9.15 29.18 -17.81
CA LYS A 250 -10.56 29.34 -17.45
C LYS A 250 -11.38 28.06 -17.64
N ASP A 251 -10.79 27.04 -18.25
CA ASP A 251 -11.42 25.73 -18.44
C ASP A 251 -11.19 24.85 -17.21
N GLU A 252 -12.16 24.82 -16.30
CA GLU A 252 -12.12 24.02 -15.08
C GLU A 252 -12.01 22.51 -15.36
N ARG A 253 -12.53 22.03 -16.50
CA ARG A 253 -12.39 20.64 -16.91
C ARG A 253 -10.94 20.32 -17.27
N ALA A 254 -10.31 21.17 -18.07
CA ALA A 254 -8.89 21.02 -18.43
C ALA A 254 -8.00 21.06 -17.19
N LYS A 255 -8.28 21.97 -16.25
CA LYS A 255 -7.60 22.07 -14.97
C LYS A 255 -7.71 20.78 -14.14
N LYS A 256 -8.93 20.25 -14.01
CA LYS A 256 -9.18 19.00 -13.30
C LYS A 256 -8.43 17.82 -13.95
N ILE A 257 -8.48 17.69 -15.27
CA ILE A 257 -7.76 16.64 -16.02
C ILE A 257 -6.25 16.74 -15.76
N PHE A 258 -5.69 17.95 -15.84
CA PHE A 258 -4.26 18.19 -15.64
C PHE A 258 -3.80 17.74 -14.25
N TYR A 259 -4.45 18.22 -13.18
CA TYR A 259 -4.03 17.85 -11.81
C TYR A 259 -4.34 16.41 -11.47
N THR A 260 -5.37 15.79 -12.05
CA THR A 260 -5.62 14.35 -11.93
C THR A 260 -4.50 13.55 -12.58
N ALA A 261 -4.05 13.95 -13.78
CA ALA A 261 -2.92 13.30 -14.44
C ALA A 261 -1.60 13.44 -13.65
N MET A 262 -1.35 14.63 -13.06
CA MET A 262 -0.22 14.82 -12.16
C MET A 262 -0.29 13.94 -10.91
N TYR A 263 -1.48 13.84 -10.30
CA TYR A 263 -1.70 12.94 -9.16
C TYR A 263 -1.34 11.49 -9.54
N HIS A 264 -1.84 10.99 -10.69
CA HIS A 264 -1.49 9.66 -11.17
C HIS A 264 0.00 9.49 -11.44
N ALA A 265 0.68 10.51 -11.97
CA ALA A 265 2.12 10.48 -12.21
C ALA A 265 2.95 10.38 -10.92
N PHE A 266 2.41 10.79 -9.78
CA PHE A 266 3.10 10.73 -8.48
C PHE A 266 2.73 9.52 -7.61
N ILE A 267 1.84 8.64 -8.06
CA ILE A 267 1.46 7.42 -7.30
C ILE A 267 2.61 6.41 -7.28
N ALA A 268 3.36 6.30 -8.37
CA ALA A 268 4.53 5.42 -8.51
C ALA A 268 5.70 6.19 -9.14
N PRO A 269 6.95 5.83 -8.83
CA PRO A 269 7.42 4.76 -7.92
C PRO A 269 7.04 4.98 -6.45
N THR A 270 6.91 3.89 -5.70
CA THR A 270 6.53 3.91 -4.29
C THR A 270 7.74 3.88 -3.37
N LEU A 271 7.69 4.65 -2.27
CA LEU A 271 8.69 4.55 -1.21
C LEU A 271 8.70 3.14 -0.62
N TYR A 272 9.87 2.50 -0.59
CA TYR A 272 10.03 1.12 -0.15
C TYR A 272 11.21 0.99 0.81
N CYS A 273 11.17 1.73 1.89
CA CYS A 273 12.06 1.58 3.05
C CYS A 273 11.34 2.05 4.31
N ASP A 274 11.74 1.54 5.45
CA ASP A 274 11.30 1.96 6.77
C ASP A 274 11.88 3.34 7.15
N ALA A 275 11.38 3.93 8.22
CA ALA A 275 11.83 5.26 8.69
C ALA A 275 13.30 5.26 9.10
N ASN A 276 13.83 4.12 9.53
CA ASN A 276 15.24 3.90 9.86
C ASN A 276 16.13 3.55 8.65
N GLY A 277 15.56 3.53 7.44
CA GLY A 277 16.26 3.21 6.20
C GLY A 277 16.36 1.72 5.87
N ASP A 278 15.75 0.83 6.65
CA ASP A 278 15.73 -0.59 6.37
C ASP A 278 14.76 -0.93 5.23
N PHE A 279 15.12 -1.91 4.41
CA PHE A 279 14.24 -2.46 3.37
C PHE A 279 14.63 -3.90 3.02
N ARG A 280 13.70 -4.66 2.45
CA ARG A 280 13.97 -6.01 1.96
C ARG A 280 14.33 -5.98 0.49
N GLY A 281 15.47 -6.55 0.15
CA GLY A 281 15.97 -6.64 -1.22
C GLY A 281 15.34 -7.77 -2.03
N HIS A 282 15.64 -7.77 -3.33
CA HIS A 282 15.19 -8.80 -4.29
C HIS A 282 15.80 -10.18 -4.04
N ASP A 283 16.86 -10.28 -3.23
CA ASP A 283 17.47 -11.52 -2.74
C ASP A 283 16.93 -11.98 -1.38
N ASP A 284 15.84 -11.35 -0.93
CA ASP A 284 15.16 -11.59 0.35
C ASP A 284 15.96 -11.19 1.61
N LYS A 285 17.11 -10.54 1.46
CA LYS A 285 17.90 -10.03 2.57
C LYS A 285 17.41 -8.63 3.00
N VAL A 286 17.69 -8.30 4.25
CA VAL A 286 17.44 -6.95 4.77
C VAL A 286 18.69 -6.09 4.57
N TYR A 287 18.45 -4.89 4.02
CA TYR A 287 19.43 -3.86 3.80
C TYR A 287 19.08 -2.63 4.61
N THR A 288 20.09 -1.87 5.03
CA THR A 288 19.92 -0.58 5.70
C THR A 288 20.63 0.49 4.90
N ASN A 289 19.94 1.59 4.63
CA ASN A 289 20.55 2.75 4.00
C ASN A 289 19.98 4.06 4.55
N ASN A 290 20.88 4.96 4.98
CA ASN A 290 20.52 6.24 5.58
C ASN A 290 20.93 7.45 4.71
N THR A 291 21.45 7.21 3.50
CA THR A 291 21.98 8.28 2.63
C THR A 291 21.05 8.63 1.47
N TRP A 292 20.17 7.72 1.09
CA TRP A 292 19.15 7.89 0.06
C TRP A 292 17.93 7.03 0.41
N LYS A 293 16.75 7.37 -0.12
CA LYS A 293 15.51 6.61 0.09
C LYS A 293 15.33 5.55 -0.97
N ASN A 294 15.01 4.30 -0.55
CA ASN A 294 14.76 3.21 -1.48
C ASN A 294 13.33 3.26 -2.02
N TYR A 295 13.19 3.06 -3.32
CA TYR A 295 11.92 3.03 -4.05
C TYR A 295 11.74 1.70 -4.78
N SER A 296 10.47 1.34 -5.04
CA SER A 296 10.06 0.19 -5.83
C SER A 296 8.85 0.55 -6.70
N THR A 297 8.27 -0.44 -7.37
CA THR A 297 7.11 -0.28 -8.27
C THR A 297 7.47 0.62 -9.46
N PHE A 298 8.49 0.18 -10.21
CA PHE A 298 8.96 0.89 -11.38
C PHE A 298 8.40 0.26 -12.66
N SER A 299 7.46 0.92 -13.33
CA SER A 299 7.02 0.58 -14.68
C SER A 299 7.96 1.21 -15.71
N LEU A 300 9.22 0.76 -15.75
CA LEU A 300 10.30 1.47 -16.47
C LEU A 300 10.05 1.58 -17.97
N TRP A 301 9.46 0.56 -18.60
CA TRP A 301 9.17 0.55 -20.04
C TRP A 301 8.12 1.60 -20.44
N ASP A 302 7.27 2.04 -19.51
CA ASP A 302 6.33 3.15 -19.68
C ASP A 302 6.99 4.50 -19.38
N THR A 303 7.76 4.56 -18.28
CA THR A 303 8.15 5.82 -17.65
C THR A 303 9.45 6.42 -18.17
N TYR A 304 10.29 5.63 -18.83
CA TYR A 304 11.61 6.09 -19.28
C TYR A 304 11.57 7.23 -20.30
N ARG A 305 10.52 7.33 -21.09
CA ARG A 305 10.36 8.37 -22.12
C ARG A 305 9.84 9.69 -21.61
N THR A 306 9.05 9.67 -20.55
CA THR A 306 8.29 10.85 -20.12
C THR A 306 8.39 11.12 -18.62
N LEU A 307 7.97 10.22 -17.74
CA LEU A 307 7.86 10.48 -16.32
C LEU A 307 9.23 10.72 -15.66
N HIS A 308 10.22 9.85 -15.89
CA HIS A 308 11.55 10.06 -15.33
C HIS A 308 12.23 11.31 -15.90
N PRO A 309 12.21 11.59 -17.22
CA PRO A 309 12.64 12.88 -17.75
C PRO A 309 11.91 14.09 -17.16
N LEU A 310 10.60 13.98 -16.92
CA LEU A 310 9.82 15.04 -16.27
C LEU A 310 10.29 15.27 -14.83
N PHE A 311 10.56 14.22 -14.07
CA PHE A 311 11.09 14.33 -12.70
C PHE A 311 12.42 15.07 -12.63
N THR A 312 13.27 15.00 -13.64
CA THR A 312 14.52 15.79 -13.68
C THR A 312 14.25 17.30 -13.70
N ILE A 313 13.04 17.72 -14.07
CA ILE A 313 12.63 19.13 -14.16
C ILE A 313 11.82 19.54 -12.92
N ILE A 314 10.79 18.76 -12.59
CA ILE A 314 9.81 19.17 -11.58
C ILE A 314 10.04 18.57 -10.18
N LYS A 315 10.84 17.49 -10.08
CA LYS A 315 11.13 16.76 -8.85
C LYS A 315 12.61 16.31 -8.78
N PRO A 316 13.57 17.23 -9.04
CA PRO A 316 15.00 16.89 -9.13
C PRO A 316 15.55 16.19 -7.86
N GLN A 317 14.95 16.45 -6.69
CA GLN A 317 15.35 15.86 -5.42
C GLN A 317 15.16 14.34 -5.34
N TYR A 318 14.28 13.75 -6.17
CA TYR A 318 14.06 12.30 -6.18
C TYR A 318 14.97 11.54 -7.15
N VAL A 319 15.54 12.21 -8.15
CA VAL A 319 16.23 11.57 -9.28
C VAL A 319 17.37 10.66 -8.82
N SER A 320 18.23 11.17 -7.93
CA SER A 320 19.36 10.39 -7.41
C SER A 320 18.92 9.18 -6.59
N ASP A 321 17.87 9.30 -5.78
CA ASP A 321 17.34 8.21 -4.99
C ASP A 321 16.73 7.11 -5.88
N LEU A 322 16.02 7.49 -6.95
CA LEU A 322 15.46 6.55 -7.92
C LEU A 322 16.58 5.79 -8.65
N VAL A 323 17.65 6.48 -9.07
CA VAL A 323 18.80 5.82 -9.70
C VAL A 323 19.50 4.89 -8.70
N ASN A 324 19.76 5.33 -7.46
CA ASN A 324 20.38 4.49 -6.44
C ASN A 324 19.55 3.25 -6.12
N SER A 325 18.21 3.36 -6.14
CA SER A 325 17.32 2.21 -5.99
C SER A 325 17.52 1.19 -7.11
N MET A 326 17.63 1.65 -8.38
CA MET A 326 17.91 0.76 -9.52
C MET A 326 19.29 0.10 -9.40
N LEU A 327 20.32 0.84 -8.94
CA LEU A 327 21.66 0.28 -8.72
C LEU A 327 21.68 -0.72 -7.56
N SER A 328 20.93 -0.46 -6.49
CA SER A 328 20.76 -1.39 -5.38
C SER A 328 20.08 -2.70 -5.81
N ILE A 329 19.08 -2.63 -6.68
CA ILE A 329 18.46 -3.82 -7.27
C ILE A 329 19.48 -4.64 -8.06
N TYR A 330 20.38 -3.98 -8.83
CA TYR A 330 21.46 -4.70 -9.51
C TYR A 330 22.36 -5.46 -8.55
N ASP A 331 22.74 -4.85 -7.41
CA ASP A 331 23.57 -5.54 -6.39
C ASP A 331 22.92 -6.81 -5.84
N GLN A 332 21.59 -6.86 -5.85
CA GLN A 332 20.80 -7.96 -5.29
C GLN A 332 20.53 -9.08 -6.29
N GLN A 333 20.53 -8.79 -7.59
CA GLN A 333 20.13 -9.75 -8.64
C GLN A 333 21.05 -9.79 -9.86
N GLU A 334 22.16 -9.03 -9.86
CA GLU A 334 23.15 -8.93 -10.96
C GLU A 334 22.57 -8.43 -12.32
N LYS A 335 21.42 -7.77 -12.25
CA LYS A 335 20.70 -7.21 -13.41
C LYS A 335 19.99 -5.92 -12.98
N LEU A 336 20.04 -4.88 -13.82
CA LEU A 336 19.20 -3.69 -13.63
C LEU A 336 17.72 -4.07 -13.72
N PRO A 337 16.85 -3.35 -13.00
CA PRO A 337 15.43 -3.69 -12.94
C PRO A 337 14.75 -3.56 -14.32
N ILE A 338 13.77 -4.43 -14.55
CA ILE A 338 12.83 -4.38 -15.69
C ILE A 338 11.48 -3.85 -15.20
N TRP A 339 10.84 -4.60 -14.30
CA TRP A 339 9.58 -4.22 -13.64
C TRP A 339 9.57 -4.68 -12.19
N PRO A 340 10.33 -4.04 -11.31
CA PRO A 340 10.37 -4.42 -9.89
C PRO A 340 9.06 -4.05 -9.21
N LEU A 341 8.46 -5.01 -8.53
CA LEU A 341 7.27 -4.84 -7.71
C LEU A 341 7.60 -5.19 -6.26
N ILE A 342 7.61 -4.17 -5.40
CA ILE A 342 7.97 -4.32 -3.99
C ILE A 342 9.36 -4.97 -3.86
N GLY A 343 9.53 -6.06 -3.14
CA GLY A 343 10.80 -6.78 -2.94
C GLY A 343 11.09 -7.85 -4.00
N GLY A 344 10.55 -7.75 -5.22
CA GLY A 344 10.74 -8.75 -6.26
C GLY A 344 10.79 -8.19 -7.68
N GLU A 345 11.56 -8.84 -8.55
CA GLU A 345 11.56 -8.56 -9.98
C GLU A 345 10.51 -9.43 -10.67
N THR A 346 9.64 -8.82 -11.46
CA THR A 346 8.62 -9.57 -12.20
C THR A 346 9.11 -10.09 -13.53
N ASP A 347 10.19 -9.50 -14.07
CA ASP A 347 10.76 -9.80 -15.40
C ASP A 347 9.73 -9.68 -16.55
N GLN A 348 8.72 -8.84 -16.36
CA GLN A 348 7.67 -8.62 -17.35
C GLN A 348 7.95 -7.36 -18.18
N MET A 349 7.43 -7.35 -19.41
CA MET A 349 7.56 -6.26 -20.36
C MET A 349 8.98 -6.11 -20.94
N PRO A 350 9.17 -5.31 -22.02
CA PRO A 350 10.48 -5.10 -22.62
C PRO A 350 11.47 -4.52 -21.63
N GLY A 351 12.60 -5.18 -21.49
CA GLY A 351 13.67 -4.80 -20.59
C GLY A 351 14.53 -3.65 -21.09
N TYR A 352 15.60 -3.35 -20.31
CA TYR A 352 16.64 -2.37 -20.58
C TYR A 352 16.24 -0.90 -20.40
N SER A 353 15.03 -0.61 -19.97
CA SER A 353 14.53 0.76 -19.82
C SER A 353 15.16 1.53 -18.63
N ALA A 354 15.80 0.84 -17.70
CA ALA A 354 16.61 1.49 -16.64
C ALA A 354 17.79 2.28 -17.21
N VAL A 355 18.39 1.78 -18.30
CA VAL A 355 19.60 2.38 -18.90
C VAL A 355 19.37 3.81 -19.39
N PRO A 356 18.37 4.11 -20.24
CA PRO A 356 18.12 5.49 -20.66
C PRO A 356 17.76 6.42 -19.50
N ILE A 357 17.11 5.93 -18.41
CA ILE A 357 16.81 6.75 -17.22
C ILE A 357 18.09 7.15 -16.51
N ILE A 358 19.00 6.21 -16.25
CA ILE A 358 20.29 6.45 -15.61
C ILE A 358 21.16 7.38 -16.46
N ALA A 359 21.22 7.11 -17.79
CA ALA A 359 21.98 7.93 -18.70
C ALA A 359 21.44 9.37 -18.81
N ASP A 360 20.12 9.55 -18.86
CA ASP A 360 19.47 10.87 -18.88
C ASP A 360 19.78 11.66 -17.60
N ALA A 361 19.70 11.02 -16.43
CA ALA A 361 20.07 11.63 -15.16
C ALA A 361 21.55 12.10 -15.17
N TYR A 362 22.47 11.23 -15.58
CA TYR A 362 23.89 11.57 -15.68
C TYR A 362 24.16 12.73 -16.64
N LEU A 363 23.61 12.68 -17.86
CA LEU A 363 23.80 13.70 -18.89
C LEU A 363 23.18 15.07 -18.49
N LYS A 364 22.18 15.08 -17.63
CA LYS A 364 21.59 16.29 -17.05
C LYS A 364 22.33 16.81 -15.82
N GLY A 365 23.43 16.15 -15.42
CA GLY A 365 24.32 16.63 -14.37
C GLY A 365 23.93 16.22 -12.95
N PHE A 366 23.09 15.20 -12.77
CA PHE A 366 22.82 14.63 -11.45
C PHE A 366 24.03 13.83 -10.96
N THR A 367 24.52 14.14 -9.74
CA THR A 367 25.75 13.57 -9.17
C THR A 367 25.53 12.80 -7.87
N GLY A 368 24.27 12.64 -7.42
CA GLY A 368 23.94 11.95 -6.16
C GLY A 368 24.01 10.42 -6.23
N PHE A 369 24.67 9.85 -7.25
CA PHE A 369 24.92 8.41 -7.42
C PHE A 369 26.31 8.16 -8.02
N ASP A 370 26.84 6.94 -7.86
CA ASP A 370 28.13 6.53 -8.44
C ASP A 370 27.99 6.26 -9.94
N ALA A 371 28.51 7.19 -10.76
CA ALA A 371 28.41 7.12 -12.21
C ALA A 371 29.23 5.97 -12.82
N ASP A 372 30.41 5.64 -12.26
CA ASP A 372 31.25 4.55 -12.73
C ASP A 372 30.60 3.19 -12.45
N ARG A 373 29.99 3.06 -11.26
CA ARG A 373 29.18 1.87 -10.90
C ARG A 373 27.98 1.75 -11.83
N ALA A 374 27.25 2.85 -12.05
CA ALA A 374 26.09 2.87 -12.94
C ALA A 374 26.47 2.42 -14.35
N TYR A 375 27.59 2.95 -14.91
CA TYR A 375 28.08 2.57 -16.22
C TYR A 375 28.41 1.06 -16.31
N ARG A 376 29.13 0.52 -15.32
CA ARG A 376 29.45 -0.92 -15.28
C ARG A 376 28.17 -1.78 -15.25
N TYR A 377 27.15 -1.37 -14.48
CA TYR A 377 25.89 -2.10 -14.38
C TYR A 377 25.05 -2.01 -15.65
N MET A 378 25.04 -0.86 -16.33
CA MET A 378 24.40 -0.71 -17.64
C MET A 378 25.05 -1.64 -18.67
N VAL A 379 26.38 -1.69 -18.76
CA VAL A 379 27.12 -2.57 -19.69
C VAL A 379 26.87 -4.05 -19.35
N ALA A 380 26.97 -4.43 -18.09
CA ALA A 380 26.74 -5.83 -17.68
C ALA A 380 25.30 -6.28 -17.93
N SER A 381 24.32 -5.42 -17.72
CA SER A 381 22.91 -5.72 -18.01
C SER A 381 22.64 -5.88 -19.52
N SER A 382 23.45 -5.25 -20.40
CA SER A 382 23.28 -5.35 -21.85
C SER A 382 23.67 -6.71 -22.42
N VAL A 383 24.50 -7.46 -21.71
CA VAL A 383 25.00 -8.80 -22.10
C VAL A 383 24.48 -9.91 -21.18
N TYR A 384 23.47 -9.63 -20.40
CA TYR A 384 22.90 -10.58 -19.46
C TYR A 384 22.17 -11.72 -20.18
N GLU A 385 22.68 -12.95 -20.04
CA GLU A 385 22.18 -14.11 -20.80
C GLU A 385 21.02 -14.88 -20.12
N LYS A 386 20.81 -14.66 -18.82
CA LYS A 386 19.72 -15.31 -18.06
C LYS A 386 18.46 -14.46 -18.13
N GLN A 387 17.79 -14.46 -19.26
CA GLN A 387 16.46 -13.83 -19.37
C GLN A 387 15.37 -14.88 -19.12
N ASN A 388 14.54 -14.60 -18.11
CA ASN A 388 13.22 -15.19 -17.96
C ASN A 388 12.22 -14.08 -18.34
N GLY A 389 11.93 -13.91 -19.61
CA GLY A 389 11.01 -12.89 -20.08
C GLY A 389 11.29 -12.48 -21.50
#